data_a259b41cd9265863975087218ce55afc
#
_entry.id   a259b41cd9265863975087218ce55afc
#
_cell.length_a   1.000
_cell.length_b   1.000
_cell.length_c   1.000
_cell.angle_alpha   90.00
_cell.angle_beta   90.00
_cell.angle_gamma   90.00
#
_symmetry.space_group_name_H-M   'P 1'
#
loop_
_entity.id
_entity.type
_entity.pdbx_description
1 polymer ?
#
loop_
_entity_poly.entity_id
_entity_poly.type
_entity_poly.pdbx_seq_one_letter_code
_entity_poly.pdbx_strand_id
1 'polypeptide(L)'
;LSILGVNLMASPAQQRKALDEAGICFLFAPAYHGAMRHVGPVRAELGFRTVFNLLGPLSNPASAKRQVMGVYDSRLLEPLAEVLGRLGATRAWTVHGQGLDELATSGPTEVAEWKNGAVRRFQVTPEDAGLPRSSIDAIRGGDAEENATALRALLAGQAGPYRDIVVLNAAAALVVSDRASDLAEGAALAAAAIDDGSAALALERLALSLIHI
;
A
#
# COMPACT_ATOMS: atom_id res chain seq x y z
N LEU A 1 10.27 -3.50 -8.31
CA LEU A 1 9.30 -4.36 -9.03
C LEU A 1 9.79 -4.76 -10.41
N SER A 2 10.45 -3.88 -11.19
CA SER A 2 11.00 -4.24 -12.51
C SER A 2 11.99 -5.41 -12.43
N ILE A 3 12.85 -5.46 -11.40
CA ILE A 3 13.78 -6.57 -11.14
C ILE A 3 13.04 -7.88 -10.83
N LEU A 4 11.80 -7.79 -10.36
CA LEU A 4 10.91 -8.93 -10.10
C LEU A 4 10.10 -9.34 -11.33
N GLY A 5 10.38 -8.75 -12.51
CA GLY A 5 9.72 -9.07 -13.76
C GLY A 5 8.42 -8.33 -14.02
N VAL A 6 8.02 -7.39 -13.16
CA VAL A 6 6.78 -6.62 -13.34
C VAL A 6 7.02 -5.47 -14.34
N ASN A 7 6.24 -5.44 -15.41
CA ASN A 7 6.28 -4.35 -16.40
C ASN A 7 5.57 -3.10 -15.84
N LEU A 8 6.35 -2.10 -15.39
CA LEU A 8 5.81 -0.86 -14.83
C LEU A 8 5.13 0.03 -15.88
N MET A 9 5.46 -0.14 -17.17
CA MET A 9 4.93 0.64 -18.27
C MET A 9 3.78 -0.04 -19.01
N ALA A 10 3.19 -1.08 -18.39
CA ALA A 10 2.05 -1.78 -18.97
C ALA A 10 0.87 -0.84 -19.21
N SER A 11 0.22 -1.01 -20.35
CA SER A 11 -0.95 -0.20 -20.74
C SER A 11 -2.14 -0.43 -19.80
N PRO A 12 -3.13 0.47 -19.78
CA PRO A 12 -4.35 0.26 -19.00
C PRO A 12 -5.07 -1.06 -19.31
N ALA A 13 -5.05 -1.51 -20.58
CA ALA A 13 -5.64 -2.78 -20.98
C ALA A 13 -4.89 -3.98 -20.38
N GLN A 14 -3.55 -3.93 -20.36
CA GLN A 14 -2.72 -4.95 -19.72
C GLN A 14 -2.91 -4.98 -18.21
N GLN A 15 -2.99 -3.82 -17.56
CA GLN A 15 -3.27 -3.73 -16.12
C GLN A 15 -4.66 -4.29 -15.78
N ARG A 16 -5.65 -4.06 -16.63
CA ARG A 16 -6.97 -4.65 -16.48
C ARG A 16 -6.91 -6.17 -16.58
N LYS A 17 -6.22 -6.68 -17.60
CA LYS A 17 -5.99 -8.12 -17.77
C LYS A 17 -5.28 -8.73 -16.55
N ALA A 18 -4.22 -8.07 -16.04
CA ALA A 18 -3.52 -8.52 -14.83
C ALA A 18 -4.48 -8.61 -13.63
N LEU A 19 -5.35 -7.62 -13.45
CA LEU A 19 -6.34 -7.66 -12.38
C LEU A 19 -7.32 -8.82 -12.54
N ASP A 20 -7.77 -9.09 -13.75
CA ASP A 20 -8.75 -10.16 -14.04
C ASP A 20 -8.10 -11.57 -13.93
N GLU A 21 -6.83 -11.75 -14.32
CA GLU A 21 -6.14 -13.04 -14.36
C GLU A 21 -5.29 -13.35 -13.11
N ALA A 22 -4.58 -12.33 -12.60
CA ALA A 22 -3.70 -12.48 -11.43
C ALA A 22 -4.33 -11.99 -10.12
N GLY A 23 -5.48 -11.29 -10.19
CA GLY A 23 -6.15 -10.70 -9.03
C GLY A 23 -5.46 -9.44 -8.48
N ILE A 24 -4.41 -8.98 -9.13
CA ILE A 24 -3.62 -7.81 -8.71
C ILE A 24 -3.12 -7.06 -9.94
N CYS A 25 -3.00 -5.72 -9.82
CA CYS A 25 -2.31 -4.89 -10.82
C CYS A 25 -1.45 -3.83 -10.12
N PHE A 26 -0.48 -3.27 -10.85
CA PHE A 26 0.37 -2.20 -10.36
C PHE A 26 0.19 -0.94 -11.20
N LEU A 27 -0.53 0.03 -10.66
CA LEU A 27 -0.84 1.28 -11.34
C LEU A 27 0.30 2.29 -11.11
N PHE A 28 1.29 2.28 -12.01
CA PHE A 28 2.44 3.16 -11.92
C PHE A 28 2.03 4.62 -12.21
N ALA A 29 2.04 5.47 -11.18
CA ALA A 29 1.52 6.83 -11.24
C ALA A 29 2.00 7.67 -12.44
N PRO A 30 3.29 7.66 -12.87
CA PRO A 30 3.73 8.38 -14.06
C PRO A 30 3.04 7.95 -15.35
N ALA A 31 2.60 6.69 -15.47
CA ALA A 31 1.90 6.19 -16.66
C ALA A 31 0.44 6.65 -16.73
N TYR A 32 -0.18 6.94 -15.56
CA TYR A 32 -1.61 7.30 -15.48
C TYR A 32 -1.87 8.80 -15.34
N HIS A 33 -0.93 9.55 -14.80
CA HIS A 33 -1.09 10.98 -14.55
C HIS A 33 -0.31 11.82 -15.58
N GLY A 34 -0.63 11.68 -16.86
CA GLY A 34 0.09 12.35 -17.94
C GLY A 34 0.20 13.87 -17.79
N ALA A 35 -0.77 14.53 -17.16
CA ALA A 35 -0.72 15.96 -16.83
C ALA A 35 0.41 16.29 -15.82
N MET A 36 0.82 15.32 -14.99
CA MET A 36 1.90 15.51 -14.00
C MET A 36 3.27 15.73 -14.65
N ARG A 37 3.48 15.32 -15.90
CA ARG A 37 4.73 15.58 -16.65
C ARG A 37 5.01 17.08 -16.80
N HIS A 38 3.97 17.92 -16.87
CA HIS A 38 4.11 19.36 -17.03
C HIS A 38 4.56 20.04 -15.73
N VAL A 39 4.21 19.48 -14.57
CA VAL A 39 4.59 20.01 -13.27
C VAL A 39 5.78 19.28 -12.64
N GLY A 40 6.19 18.15 -13.21
CA GLY A 40 7.30 17.33 -12.72
C GLY A 40 8.61 18.10 -12.55
N PRO A 41 9.10 18.82 -13.59
CA PRO A 41 10.32 19.62 -13.47
C PRO A 41 10.24 20.67 -12.36
N VAL A 42 9.11 21.40 -12.28
CA VAL A 42 8.90 22.43 -11.25
C VAL A 42 8.89 21.80 -9.85
N ARG A 43 8.28 20.62 -9.68
CA ARG A 43 8.30 19.88 -8.40
C ARG A 43 9.70 19.46 -7.99
N ALA A 44 10.51 18.99 -8.95
CA ALA A 44 11.90 18.63 -8.70
C ALA A 44 12.74 19.84 -8.27
N GLU A 45 12.52 20.99 -8.92
CA GLU A 45 13.20 22.25 -8.60
C GLU A 45 12.80 22.79 -7.24
N LEU A 46 11.52 22.70 -6.86
CA LEU A 46 11.00 23.14 -5.55
C LEU A 46 11.59 22.33 -4.38
N GLY A 47 11.85 21.04 -4.57
CA GLY A 47 12.48 20.19 -3.56
C GLY A 47 11.65 19.91 -2.29
N PHE A 48 10.40 20.38 -2.22
CA PHE A 48 9.49 20.14 -1.08
C PHE A 48 8.17 19.50 -1.52
N ARG A 49 7.45 18.92 -0.57
CA ARG A 49 6.16 18.27 -0.81
C ARG A 49 5.06 19.30 -1.12
N THR A 50 4.27 19.03 -2.14
CA THR A 50 3.16 19.89 -2.61
C THR A 50 1.85 19.10 -2.63
N VAL A 51 0.74 19.75 -2.94
CA VAL A 51 -0.57 19.10 -3.14
C VAL A 51 -0.51 17.94 -4.15
N PHE A 52 0.39 18.02 -5.13
CA PHE A 52 0.58 16.95 -6.12
C PHE A 52 1.05 15.61 -5.51
N ASN A 53 1.62 15.61 -4.31
CA ASN A 53 1.96 14.37 -3.61
C ASN A 53 0.70 13.66 -3.07
N LEU A 54 -0.42 14.36 -2.93
CA LEU A 54 -1.68 13.84 -2.43
C LEU A 54 -2.64 13.44 -3.55
N LEU A 55 -2.50 14.03 -4.74
CA LEU A 55 -3.45 13.81 -5.84
C LEU A 55 -3.40 12.39 -6.42
N GLY A 56 -2.24 11.73 -6.41
CA GLY A 56 -2.09 10.38 -6.96
C GLY A 56 -3.09 9.39 -6.34
N PRO A 57 -3.06 9.16 -5.02
CA PRO A 57 -4.02 8.27 -4.35
C PRO A 57 -5.48 8.71 -4.48
N LEU A 58 -5.75 10.01 -4.57
CA LEU A 58 -7.10 10.56 -4.74
C LEU A 58 -7.63 10.40 -6.18
N SER A 59 -6.74 10.20 -7.15
CA SER A 59 -7.07 10.03 -8.57
C SER A 59 -6.82 8.60 -9.04
N ASN A 60 -7.13 7.60 -8.21
CA ASN A 60 -6.91 6.20 -8.51
C ASN A 60 -7.67 5.79 -9.78
N PRO A 61 -6.97 5.38 -10.88
CA PRO A 61 -7.62 5.07 -12.15
C PRO A 61 -8.49 3.81 -12.10
N ALA A 62 -8.30 2.93 -11.11
CA ALA A 62 -9.16 1.77 -10.86
C ALA A 62 -10.43 2.14 -10.10
N SER A 63 -10.61 3.39 -9.67
CA SER A 63 -11.78 3.85 -8.88
C SER A 63 -12.05 2.96 -7.66
N ALA A 64 -10.99 2.55 -6.96
CA ALA A 64 -11.09 1.67 -5.81
C ALA A 64 -12.01 2.27 -4.74
N LYS A 65 -13.00 1.48 -4.31
CA LYS A 65 -14.00 1.90 -3.31
C LYS A 65 -13.55 1.63 -1.87
N ARG A 66 -12.49 0.83 -1.71
CA ARG A 66 -11.86 0.50 -0.44
C ARG A 66 -10.37 0.75 -0.56
N GLN A 67 -9.80 1.53 0.36
CA GLN A 67 -8.45 2.02 0.21
C GLN A 67 -7.77 2.24 1.56
N VAL A 68 -6.51 1.81 1.68
CA VAL A 68 -5.57 2.30 2.70
C VAL A 68 -4.65 3.29 2.01
N MET A 69 -4.56 4.50 2.56
CA MET A 69 -3.75 5.59 2.02
C MET A 69 -2.78 6.11 3.07
N GLY A 70 -1.49 5.94 2.83
CA GLY A 70 -0.45 6.55 3.65
C GLY A 70 -0.36 8.06 3.45
N VAL A 71 -0.17 8.79 4.55
CA VAL A 71 0.04 10.23 4.53
C VAL A 71 1.28 10.62 5.32
N TYR A 72 2.01 11.58 4.81
CA TYR A 72 3.29 12.02 5.41
C TYR A 72 3.13 12.97 6.61
N ASP A 73 1.91 13.44 6.89
CA ASP A 73 1.62 14.40 7.94
C ASP A 73 0.28 14.03 8.57
N SER A 74 0.26 13.83 9.88
CA SER A 74 -0.95 13.42 10.61
C SER A 74 -2.10 14.43 10.55
N ARG A 75 -1.81 15.69 10.24
CA ARG A 75 -2.83 16.73 10.02
C ARG A 75 -3.67 16.49 8.77
N LEU A 76 -3.19 15.65 7.85
CA LEU A 76 -3.88 15.31 6.60
C LEU A 76 -4.82 14.11 6.75
N LEU A 77 -4.78 13.39 7.85
CA LEU A 77 -5.55 12.17 8.05
C LEU A 77 -7.06 12.39 7.83
N GLU A 78 -7.69 13.23 8.63
CA GLU A 78 -9.15 13.47 8.54
C GLU A 78 -9.56 14.14 7.23
N PRO A 79 -8.89 15.22 6.77
CA PRO A 79 -9.24 15.85 5.50
C PRO A 79 -9.20 14.89 4.32
N LEU A 80 -8.18 14.01 4.25
CA LEU A 80 -8.05 13.08 3.13
C LEU A 80 -9.02 11.90 3.24
N ALA A 81 -9.32 11.41 4.44
CA ALA A 81 -10.36 10.41 4.64
C ALA A 81 -11.74 10.94 4.17
N GLU A 82 -12.06 12.20 4.50
CA GLU A 82 -13.30 12.85 4.05
C GLU A 82 -13.32 13.02 2.52
N VAL A 83 -12.20 13.45 1.92
CA VAL A 83 -12.09 13.61 0.46
C VAL A 83 -12.28 12.25 -0.23
N LEU A 84 -11.67 11.18 0.25
CA LEU A 84 -11.87 9.84 -0.28
C LEU A 84 -13.35 9.43 -0.23
N GLY A 85 -14.03 9.72 0.88
CA GLY A 85 -15.46 9.49 1.02
C GLY A 85 -16.30 10.27 0.01
N ARG A 86 -16.01 11.55 -0.17
CA ARG A 86 -16.68 12.41 -1.18
C ARG A 86 -16.41 11.96 -2.61
N LEU A 87 -15.24 11.34 -2.87
CA LEU A 87 -14.90 10.72 -4.15
C LEU A 87 -15.55 9.33 -4.34
N GLY A 88 -16.34 8.89 -3.37
CA GLY A 88 -17.16 7.68 -3.46
C GLY A 88 -16.51 6.43 -2.88
N ALA A 89 -15.53 6.56 -2.01
CA ALA A 89 -15.05 5.44 -1.20
C ALA A 89 -16.15 4.97 -0.25
N THR A 90 -16.35 3.66 -0.15
CA THR A 90 -17.26 3.04 0.81
C THR A 90 -16.59 2.87 2.17
N ARG A 91 -15.28 2.59 2.16
CA ARG A 91 -14.44 2.52 3.35
C ARG A 91 -13.01 2.90 2.98
N ALA A 92 -12.39 3.78 3.77
CA ALA A 92 -10.99 4.15 3.57
C ALA A 92 -10.31 4.40 4.91
N TRP A 93 -9.05 4.00 5.02
CA TRP A 93 -8.15 4.41 6.09
C TRP A 93 -7.08 5.33 5.52
N THR A 94 -6.91 6.49 6.11
CA THR A 94 -5.69 7.28 5.97
C THR A 94 -4.82 7.02 7.19
N VAL A 95 -3.53 6.79 6.99
CA VAL A 95 -2.64 6.29 8.05
C VAL A 95 -1.34 7.07 8.11
N HIS A 96 -0.81 7.28 9.32
CA HIS A 96 0.49 7.90 9.57
C HIS A 96 1.16 7.24 10.78
N GLY A 97 2.24 6.52 10.57
CA GLY A 97 2.91 5.71 11.59
C GLY A 97 4.35 6.14 11.83
N GLN A 98 4.65 6.82 12.96
CA GLN A 98 6.03 7.12 13.40
C GLN A 98 6.90 7.81 12.32
N GLY A 99 6.29 8.72 11.52
CA GLY A 99 6.97 9.41 10.43
C GLY A 99 6.95 8.67 9.09
N LEU A 100 6.33 7.49 9.04
CA LEU A 100 6.08 6.74 7.81
C LEU A 100 4.68 7.05 7.27
N ASP A 101 4.53 7.00 5.97
CA ASP A 101 3.25 7.04 5.26
C ASP A 101 2.63 5.63 5.11
N GLU A 102 2.70 4.84 6.21
CA GLU A 102 2.13 3.49 6.33
C GLU A 102 1.93 3.12 7.81
N LEU A 103 1.35 1.94 8.09
CA LEU A 103 1.32 1.42 9.46
C LEU A 103 2.73 1.02 9.88
N ALA A 104 3.14 1.44 11.08
CA ALA A 104 4.49 1.24 11.58
C ALA A 104 4.55 0.12 12.63
N THR A 105 5.59 -0.71 12.54
CA THR A 105 5.93 -1.67 13.61
C THR A 105 6.75 -1.04 14.73
N SER A 106 7.22 0.20 14.57
CA SER A 106 8.03 0.90 15.57
C SER A 106 7.21 1.57 16.69
N GLY A 107 5.89 1.67 16.52
CA GLY A 107 5.02 2.30 17.52
C GLY A 107 3.59 2.51 17.02
N PRO A 108 2.80 3.35 17.73
CA PRO A 108 1.43 3.63 17.34
C PRO A 108 1.34 4.29 15.97
N THR A 109 0.34 3.89 15.19
CA THR A 109 -0.06 4.51 13.93
C THR A 109 -1.38 5.26 14.14
N GLU A 110 -1.43 6.51 13.76
CA GLU A 110 -2.66 7.29 13.72
C GLU A 110 -3.46 6.93 12.48
N VAL A 111 -4.77 6.74 12.65
CA VAL A 111 -5.70 6.36 11.59
C VAL A 111 -6.89 7.31 11.59
N ALA A 112 -7.31 7.77 10.41
CA ALA A 112 -8.64 8.30 10.21
C ALA A 112 -9.40 7.38 9.23
N GLU A 113 -10.50 6.80 9.69
CA GLU A 113 -11.36 5.92 8.90
C GLU A 113 -12.57 6.70 8.37
N TRP A 114 -12.76 6.67 7.06
CA TRP A 114 -14.05 6.96 6.44
C TRP A 114 -14.88 5.70 6.35
N LYS A 115 -16.06 5.71 6.96
CA LYS A 115 -17.03 4.61 6.88
C LYS A 115 -18.43 5.15 7.19
N ASN A 116 -19.43 4.67 6.45
CA ASN A 116 -20.84 5.01 6.67
C ASN A 116 -21.14 6.53 6.70
N GLY A 117 -20.44 7.32 5.88
CA GLY A 117 -20.67 8.75 5.76
C GLY A 117 -19.99 9.61 6.84
N ALA A 118 -19.14 9.03 7.68
CA ALA A 118 -18.45 9.73 8.77
C ALA A 118 -16.96 9.38 8.83
N VAL A 119 -16.18 10.32 9.37
CA VAL A 119 -14.77 10.09 9.70
C VAL A 119 -14.66 9.78 11.18
N ARG A 120 -13.92 8.74 11.52
CA ARG A 120 -13.55 8.36 12.90
C ARG A 120 -12.04 8.30 13.02
N ARG A 121 -11.48 8.91 14.05
CA ARG A 121 -10.05 8.86 14.35
C ARG A 121 -9.77 7.89 15.49
N PHE A 122 -8.69 7.12 15.36
CA PHE A 122 -8.20 6.19 16.38
C PHE A 122 -6.71 5.91 16.15
N GLN A 123 -6.11 5.14 17.04
CA GLN A 123 -4.76 4.63 16.88
C GLN A 123 -4.77 3.11 16.84
N VAL A 124 -3.80 2.54 16.17
CA VAL A 124 -3.50 1.10 16.17
C VAL A 124 -2.01 0.91 16.44
N THR A 125 -1.67 -0.25 16.97
CA THR A 125 -0.29 -0.64 17.29
C THR A 125 0.03 -1.98 16.65
N PRO A 126 1.31 -2.36 16.49
CA PRO A 126 1.64 -3.70 15.99
C PRO A 126 1.11 -4.81 16.90
N GLU A 127 0.98 -4.56 18.22
CA GLU A 127 0.42 -5.51 19.17
C GLU A 127 -1.06 -5.82 18.91
N ASP A 128 -1.84 -4.89 18.35
CA ASP A 128 -3.23 -5.13 17.93
C ASP A 128 -3.31 -6.17 16.77
N ALA A 129 -2.22 -6.38 16.06
CA ALA A 129 -2.07 -7.42 15.05
C ALA A 129 -1.31 -8.67 15.56
N GLY A 130 -0.98 -8.73 16.85
CA GLY A 130 -0.17 -9.79 17.43
C GLY A 130 1.30 -9.77 17.01
N LEU A 131 1.79 -8.63 16.51
CA LEU A 131 3.15 -8.48 15.98
C LEU A 131 4.07 -7.78 17.00
N PRO A 132 5.37 -8.11 17.04
CA PRO A 132 6.31 -7.44 17.90
C PRO A 132 6.65 -6.04 17.38
N ARG A 133 7.10 -5.16 18.28
CA ARG A 133 7.72 -3.91 17.88
C ARG A 133 9.10 -4.13 17.30
N SER A 134 9.43 -3.34 16.30
CA SER A 134 10.77 -3.28 15.71
C SER A 134 11.20 -1.82 15.50
N SER A 135 12.52 -1.58 15.45
CA SER A 135 13.01 -0.25 15.15
C SER A 135 12.77 0.10 13.67
N ILE A 136 12.64 1.39 13.38
CA ILE A 136 12.51 1.88 12.00
C ILE A 136 13.74 1.52 11.15
N ASP A 137 14.92 1.43 11.76
CA ASP A 137 16.16 1.05 11.06
C ASP A 137 16.14 -0.42 10.62
N ALA A 138 15.39 -1.29 11.32
CA ALA A 138 15.27 -2.71 10.98
C ALA A 138 14.45 -2.96 9.69
N ILE A 139 13.68 -1.98 9.25
CA ILE A 139 12.85 -2.04 8.03
C ILE A 139 13.37 -1.13 6.92
N ARG A 140 14.55 -0.51 7.12
CA ARG A 140 15.14 0.38 6.13
C ARG A 140 15.46 -0.39 4.85
N GLY A 141 14.91 0.09 3.73
CA GLY A 141 15.24 -0.42 2.40
C GLY A 141 16.63 0.00 1.95
N GLY A 142 17.14 -0.70 0.94
CA GLY A 142 18.37 -0.40 0.23
C GLY A 142 18.12 0.02 -1.21
N ASP A 143 19.00 -0.39 -2.09
CA ASP A 143 18.82 -0.20 -3.53
C ASP A 143 17.75 -1.17 -4.10
N ALA A 144 17.52 -1.09 -5.42
CA ALA A 144 16.46 -1.88 -6.05
C ALA A 144 16.72 -3.38 -6.03
N GLU A 145 17.98 -3.82 -6.11
CA GLU A 145 18.39 -5.24 -6.04
C GLU A 145 18.24 -5.77 -4.61
N GLU A 146 18.69 -5.02 -3.62
CA GLU A 146 18.55 -5.36 -2.21
C GLU A 146 17.07 -5.48 -1.82
N ASN A 147 16.24 -4.52 -2.23
CA ASN A 147 14.80 -4.56 -1.97
C ASN A 147 14.09 -5.72 -2.69
N ALA A 148 14.49 -6.06 -3.93
CA ALA A 148 13.95 -7.20 -4.64
C ALA A 148 14.35 -8.53 -3.96
N THR A 149 15.58 -8.62 -3.47
CA THR A 149 16.08 -9.78 -2.72
C THR A 149 15.33 -9.96 -1.40
N ALA A 150 15.15 -8.87 -0.65
CA ALA A 150 14.39 -8.88 0.60
C ALA A 150 12.92 -9.30 0.37
N LEU A 151 12.28 -8.82 -0.72
CA LEU A 151 10.91 -9.23 -1.05
C LEU A 151 10.82 -10.71 -1.43
N ARG A 152 11.76 -11.24 -2.21
CA ARG A 152 11.80 -12.69 -2.51
C ARG A 152 11.97 -13.53 -1.24
N ALA A 153 12.85 -13.11 -0.34
CA ALA A 153 13.08 -13.81 0.94
C ALA A 153 11.81 -13.78 1.83
N LEU A 154 11.13 -12.63 1.92
CA LEU A 154 9.84 -12.50 2.60
C LEU A 154 8.79 -13.45 2.00
N LEU A 155 8.63 -13.45 0.68
CA LEU A 155 7.67 -14.32 -0.02
C LEU A 155 8.02 -15.80 0.08
N ALA A 156 9.30 -16.15 0.36
CA ALA A 156 9.75 -17.49 0.70
C ALA A 156 9.53 -17.84 2.20
N GLY A 157 8.85 -16.98 2.97
CA GLY A 157 8.50 -17.22 4.37
C GLY A 157 9.54 -16.74 5.38
N GLN A 158 10.59 -16.00 4.96
CA GLN A 158 11.58 -15.49 5.91
C GLN A 158 10.93 -14.59 6.96
N ALA A 159 11.10 -14.94 8.23
CA ALA A 159 10.64 -14.13 9.37
C ALA A 159 11.54 -12.92 9.59
N GLY A 160 10.99 -11.88 10.25
CA GLY A 160 11.72 -10.71 10.67
C GLY A 160 10.93 -9.41 10.50
N PRO A 161 11.51 -8.26 10.90
CA PRO A 161 10.83 -6.98 10.92
C PRO A 161 10.22 -6.54 9.58
N TYR A 162 10.88 -6.88 8.47
CA TYR A 162 10.36 -6.56 7.14
C TYR A 162 9.10 -7.36 6.81
N ARG A 163 9.03 -8.65 7.21
CA ARG A 163 7.79 -9.42 7.12
C ARG A 163 6.70 -8.84 8.00
N ASP A 164 7.04 -8.46 9.23
CA ASP A 164 6.06 -7.97 10.21
C ASP A 164 5.37 -6.70 9.73
N ILE A 165 6.11 -5.73 9.18
CA ILE A 165 5.48 -4.50 8.64
C ILE A 165 4.62 -4.79 7.40
N VAL A 166 5.02 -5.71 6.53
CA VAL A 166 4.21 -6.13 5.37
C VAL A 166 2.92 -6.79 5.82
N VAL A 167 2.99 -7.70 6.81
CA VAL A 167 1.81 -8.36 7.39
C VAL A 167 0.89 -7.34 8.04
N LEU A 168 1.42 -6.36 8.79
CA LEU A 168 0.64 -5.30 9.43
C LEU A 168 -0.14 -4.45 8.40
N ASN A 169 0.53 -4.02 7.34
CA ASN A 169 -0.10 -3.20 6.30
C ASN A 169 -1.09 -4.01 5.45
N ALA A 170 -0.81 -5.28 5.18
CA ALA A 170 -1.75 -6.20 4.53
C ALA A 170 -2.99 -6.45 5.41
N ALA A 171 -2.81 -6.60 6.73
CA ALA A 171 -3.92 -6.71 7.69
C ALA A 171 -4.85 -5.50 7.63
N ALA A 172 -4.31 -4.29 7.59
CA ALA A 172 -5.12 -3.08 7.43
C ALA A 172 -5.92 -3.08 6.12
N ALA A 173 -5.33 -3.53 5.01
CA ALA A 173 -6.01 -3.67 3.73
C ALA A 173 -7.15 -4.72 3.80
N LEU A 174 -6.93 -5.83 4.49
CA LEU A 174 -7.95 -6.87 4.71
C LEU A 174 -9.11 -6.36 5.58
N VAL A 175 -8.82 -5.59 6.63
CA VAL A 175 -9.85 -4.94 7.46
C VAL A 175 -10.66 -3.92 6.64
N VAL A 176 -9.99 -3.07 5.87
CA VAL A 176 -10.68 -2.05 5.03
C VAL A 176 -11.51 -2.72 3.93
N SER A 177 -11.10 -3.87 3.42
CA SER A 177 -11.83 -4.64 2.42
C SER A 177 -12.96 -5.51 3.01
N ASP A 178 -13.21 -5.47 4.32
CA ASP A 178 -14.15 -6.32 5.07
C ASP A 178 -13.86 -7.84 4.93
N ARG A 179 -12.57 -8.19 4.72
CA ARG A 179 -12.08 -9.57 4.67
C ARG A 179 -11.57 -10.05 6.03
N ALA A 180 -11.35 -9.13 6.96
CA ALA A 180 -11.01 -9.39 8.34
C ALA A 180 -11.81 -8.44 9.24
N SER A 181 -12.18 -8.90 10.42
CA SER A 181 -12.91 -8.12 11.42
C SER A 181 -12.01 -7.12 12.16
N ASP A 182 -10.75 -7.49 12.35
CA ASP A 182 -9.74 -6.71 13.06
C ASP A 182 -8.32 -6.98 12.51
N LEU A 183 -7.32 -6.31 13.09
CA LEU A 183 -5.92 -6.44 12.66
C LEU A 183 -5.33 -7.81 12.98
N ALA A 184 -5.76 -8.46 14.06
CA ALA A 184 -5.24 -9.77 14.44
C ALA A 184 -5.65 -10.85 13.42
N GLU A 185 -6.94 -10.87 13.05
CA GLU A 185 -7.44 -11.76 11.99
C GLU A 185 -6.79 -11.42 10.65
N GLY A 186 -6.68 -10.13 10.31
CA GLY A 186 -6.02 -9.69 9.09
C GLY A 186 -4.57 -10.11 9.00
N ALA A 187 -3.82 -10.00 10.11
CA ALA A 187 -2.42 -10.44 10.18
C ALA A 187 -2.27 -11.95 10.03
N ALA A 188 -3.17 -12.73 10.65
CA ALA A 188 -3.18 -14.17 10.50
C ALA A 188 -3.42 -14.59 9.03
N LEU A 189 -4.38 -13.95 8.35
CA LEU A 189 -4.66 -14.20 6.93
C LEU A 189 -3.49 -13.79 6.03
N ALA A 190 -2.87 -12.64 6.29
CA ALA A 190 -1.73 -12.15 5.54
C ALA A 190 -0.50 -13.05 5.71
N ALA A 191 -0.22 -13.49 6.94
CA ALA A 191 0.86 -14.43 7.23
C ALA A 191 0.62 -15.78 6.55
N ALA A 192 -0.60 -16.31 6.61
CA ALA A 192 -0.97 -17.56 5.95
C ALA A 192 -0.74 -17.49 4.43
N ALA A 193 -1.10 -16.38 3.77
CA ALA A 193 -0.89 -16.21 2.33
C ALA A 193 0.59 -16.14 1.93
N ILE A 194 1.47 -15.71 2.83
CA ILE A 194 2.92 -15.78 2.63
C ILE A 194 3.39 -17.24 2.81
N ASP A 195 2.97 -17.91 3.89
CA ASP A 195 3.46 -19.21 4.31
C ASP A 195 2.98 -20.35 3.39
N ASP A 196 1.79 -20.23 2.78
CA ASP A 196 1.27 -21.19 1.79
C ASP A 196 1.73 -20.92 0.35
N GLY A 197 2.50 -19.84 0.12
CA GLY A 197 3.01 -19.44 -1.19
C GLY A 197 2.02 -18.67 -2.07
N SER A 198 0.81 -18.41 -1.63
CA SER A 198 -0.21 -17.69 -2.42
C SER A 198 0.25 -16.27 -2.80
N ALA A 199 0.95 -15.58 -1.88
CA ALA A 199 1.50 -14.26 -2.13
C ALA A 199 2.62 -14.29 -3.18
N ALA A 200 3.51 -15.29 -3.15
CA ALA A 200 4.55 -15.48 -4.15
C ALA A 200 3.94 -15.77 -5.53
N LEU A 201 2.95 -16.64 -5.58
CA LEU A 201 2.22 -16.98 -6.80
C LEU A 201 1.49 -15.76 -7.41
N ALA A 202 0.95 -14.86 -6.57
CA ALA A 202 0.33 -13.62 -7.05
C ALA A 202 1.34 -12.70 -7.75
N LEU A 203 2.56 -12.56 -7.21
CA LEU A 203 3.64 -11.81 -7.85
C LEU A 203 4.06 -12.45 -9.19
N GLU A 204 4.22 -13.77 -9.22
CA GLU A 204 4.57 -14.51 -10.43
C GLU A 204 3.50 -14.32 -11.53
N ARG A 205 2.24 -14.49 -11.20
CA ARG A 205 1.12 -14.26 -12.11
C ARG A 205 1.06 -12.83 -12.61
N LEU A 206 1.29 -11.85 -11.74
CA LEU A 206 1.37 -10.44 -12.13
C LEU A 206 2.49 -10.23 -13.16
N ALA A 207 3.69 -10.74 -12.90
CA ALA A 207 4.81 -10.61 -13.83
C ALA A 207 4.50 -11.27 -15.17
N LEU A 208 3.97 -12.49 -15.18
CA LEU A 208 3.61 -13.22 -16.40
C LEU A 208 2.48 -12.56 -17.18
N SER A 209 1.43 -12.06 -16.53
CA SER A 209 0.29 -11.43 -17.20
C SER A 209 0.65 -10.14 -17.95
N LEU A 210 1.78 -9.52 -17.62
CA LEU A 210 2.26 -8.27 -18.21
C LEU A 210 3.35 -8.48 -19.28
N ILE A 211 3.84 -9.72 -19.47
CA ILE A 211 4.88 -10.03 -20.47
C ILE A 211 4.27 -10.30 -21.87
N HIS A 212 3.08 -10.85 -21.92
CA HIS A 212 2.46 -11.27 -23.18
C HIS A 212 1.48 -10.23 -23.72
N ILE A 213 2.00 -9.35 -24.58
CA ILE A 213 1.27 -8.86 -25.76
C ILE A 213 2.27 -8.46 -26.85
#